data_d9d4b48394a31c051ebbd548be03bbd5
#
_entry.id   d9d4b48394a31c051ebbd548be03bbd5
#
_cell.length_a   1.000
_cell.length_b   1.000
_cell.length_c   1.000
_cell.angle_alpha   90.00
_cell.angle_beta   90.00
_cell.angle_gamma   90.00
#
_symmetry.space_group_name_H-M   'P 1'
#
loop_
_entity.id
_entity.type
_entity.pdbx_description
1 polymer ?
#
loop_
_entity_poly.entity_id
_entity_poly.type
_entity_poly.pdbx_seq_one_letter_code
_entity_poly.pdbx_strand_id
1 'polypeptide(L)'
;MNQDREFTREDLIRFKPQHDTFVGIDSDGCVFPTMEIKQKQCFHKLIVSQWRLEKIEKYVRESAEFANLYSKYRGRNRFPCLLLSIDLIRNRPEVLASGVKLPAFTSLKKFIASGVPLGNPALEKLAGETGDEELASILKWSKDVNAAIAKTVKNVPPFKWVRESLEQIRAQADAICVSQTPTEALVREWQEHDLRDYVKIIAGQELGTKQEHLQMAAQGHYPAKRILMIGDAPGDLSAVQGVNGHFFPINPGHEEASWERFQKEAFKKFLNGTYGGAYEKALIAEFNQLLPETPPWIKK
;
A
#
# COMPACT_ATOMS: atom_id res chain seq x y z
N MET A 1 -17.62 -22.37 -3.87
CA MET A 1 -16.96 -22.03 -2.58
C MET A 1 -17.84 -21.03 -1.85
N ASN A 2 -17.98 -21.13 -0.51
CA ASN A 2 -18.82 -20.20 0.27
C ASN A 2 -18.30 -18.78 0.08
N GLN A 3 -19.05 -17.91 -0.57
CA GLN A 3 -18.68 -16.52 -0.90
C GLN A 3 -18.56 -15.61 0.35
N ASP A 4 -19.10 -16.05 1.49
CA ASP A 4 -19.16 -15.26 2.74
C ASP A 4 -18.16 -15.72 3.82
N ARG A 5 -17.16 -16.54 3.47
CA ARG A 5 -16.19 -17.03 4.45
C ARG A 5 -15.14 -15.95 4.74
N GLU A 6 -15.02 -15.57 5.98
CA GLU A 6 -13.91 -14.73 6.47
C GLU A 6 -12.59 -15.52 6.43
N PHE A 7 -11.53 -14.89 5.87
CA PHE A 7 -10.19 -15.47 5.83
C PHE A 7 -9.48 -15.29 7.17
N THR A 8 -8.70 -16.29 7.55
CA THR A 8 -7.96 -16.32 8.82
C THR A 8 -6.47 -16.58 8.59
N ARG A 9 -5.62 -16.32 9.59
CA ARG A 9 -4.20 -16.71 9.54
C ARG A 9 -4.01 -18.20 9.30
N GLU A 10 -4.91 -19.05 9.84
CA GLU A 10 -4.86 -20.50 9.67
C GLU A 10 -5.04 -20.91 8.21
N ASP A 11 -5.83 -20.16 7.43
CA ASP A 11 -5.98 -20.41 5.99
C ASP A 11 -4.67 -20.19 5.23
N LEU A 12 -3.86 -19.19 5.63
CA LEU A 12 -2.53 -18.96 5.10
C LEU A 12 -1.54 -20.07 5.51
N ILE A 13 -1.56 -20.48 6.79
CA ILE A 13 -0.68 -21.53 7.32
C ILE A 13 -0.99 -22.88 6.67
N ARG A 14 -2.27 -23.17 6.45
CA ARG A 14 -2.74 -24.43 5.81
C ARG A 14 -2.83 -24.35 4.30
N PHE A 15 -2.20 -23.35 3.70
CA PHE A 15 -2.21 -23.18 2.25
C PHE A 15 -1.71 -24.45 1.54
N LYS A 16 -2.50 -24.93 0.57
CA LYS A 16 -2.15 -26.14 -0.21
C LYS A 16 -1.77 -25.76 -1.63
N PRO A 17 -0.51 -26.00 -2.05
CA PRO A 17 -0.09 -25.83 -3.42
C PRO A 17 -0.92 -26.67 -4.40
N GLN A 18 -1.25 -26.06 -5.55
CA GLN A 18 -1.84 -26.72 -6.70
C GLN A 18 -0.96 -26.55 -7.95
N HIS A 19 -0.03 -25.60 -7.90
CA HIS A 19 0.94 -25.30 -8.92
C HIS A 19 2.36 -25.27 -8.33
N ASP A 20 3.36 -25.22 -9.18
CA ASP A 20 4.79 -25.16 -8.78
C ASP A 20 5.28 -23.72 -8.52
N THR A 21 4.41 -22.73 -8.73
CA THR A 21 4.72 -21.31 -8.61
C THR A 21 3.65 -20.59 -7.80
N PHE A 22 4.08 -19.54 -7.10
CA PHE A 22 3.23 -18.73 -6.23
C PHE A 22 3.35 -17.25 -6.58
N VAL A 23 2.22 -16.52 -6.55
CA VAL A 23 2.14 -15.09 -6.80
C VAL A 23 1.37 -14.41 -5.66
N GLY A 24 2.04 -13.52 -4.92
CA GLY A 24 1.41 -12.53 -4.05
C GLY A 24 1.07 -11.28 -4.85
N ILE A 25 -0.11 -10.71 -4.64
CA ILE A 25 -0.59 -9.56 -5.41
C ILE A 25 -1.10 -8.50 -4.44
N ASP A 26 -0.51 -7.29 -4.46
CA ASP A 26 -1.07 -6.16 -3.71
C ASP A 26 -2.35 -5.63 -4.39
N SER A 27 -3.17 -4.89 -3.67
CA SER A 27 -4.47 -4.41 -4.14
C SER A 27 -4.47 -2.91 -4.45
N ASP A 28 -4.31 -2.07 -3.42
CA ASP A 28 -4.40 -0.60 -3.53
C ASP A 28 -3.23 0.01 -4.31
N GLY A 29 -3.49 0.64 -5.44
CA GLY A 29 -2.45 1.21 -6.30
C GLY A 29 -1.75 0.18 -7.19
N CYS A 30 -2.05 -1.09 -6.98
CA CYS A 30 -1.53 -2.21 -7.75
C CYS A 30 -2.61 -2.78 -8.69
N VAL A 31 -3.67 -3.37 -8.16
CA VAL A 31 -4.82 -3.89 -8.93
C VAL A 31 -5.81 -2.77 -9.25
N PHE A 32 -6.09 -1.89 -8.29
CA PHE A 32 -7.06 -0.81 -8.41
C PHE A 32 -6.41 0.56 -8.20
N PRO A 33 -6.87 1.63 -8.89
CA PRO A 33 -6.41 3.02 -8.69
C PRO A 33 -6.91 3.63 -7.36
N THR A 34 -7.25 2.80 -6.37
CA THR A 34 -7.86 3.18 -5.10
C THR A 34 -6.90 3.97 -4.21
N MET A 35 -5.59 3.72 -4.27
CA MET A 35 -4.61 4.46 -3.48
C MET A 35 -4.65 5.96 -3.80
N GLU A 36 -4.66 6.32 -5.08
CA GLU A 36 -4.69 7.72 -5.51
C GLU A 36 -6.00 8.42 -5.09
N ILE A 37 -7.13 7.72 -5.26
CA ILE A 37 -8.45 8.21 -4.84
C ILE A 37 -8.48 8.42 -3.33
N LYS A 38 -8.05 7.44 -2.53
CA LYS A 38 -7.96 7.53 -1.07
C LYS A 38 -7.14 8.74 -0.63
N GLN A 39 -5.95 8.92 -1.23
CA GLN A 39 -5.06 10.02 -0.87
C GLN A 39 -5.65 11.38 -1.27
N LYS A 40 -5.96 11.59 -2.55
CA LYS A 40 -6.36 12.91 -3.06
C LYS A 40 -7.75 13.35 -2.59
N GLN A 41 -8.70 12.42 -2.44
CA GLN A 41 -10.09 12.75 -2.12
C GLN A 41 -10.43 12.65 -0.63
N CYS A 42 -9.69 11.83 0.14
CA CYS A 42 -9.97 11.63 1.56
C CYS A 42 -8.86 12.20 2.44
N PHE A 43 -7.64 11.62 2.40
CA PHE A 43 -6.55 12.00 3.30
C PHE A 43 -6.19 13.47 3.19
N HIS A 44 -5.85 13.96 1.99
CA HIS A 44 -5.35 15.32 1.79
C HIS A 44 -6.38 16.38 2.20
N LYS A 45 -7.65 16.18 1.82
CA LYS A 45 -8.75 17.09 2.20
C LYS A 45 -8.88 17.18 3.72
N LEU A 46 -8.83 16.03 4.39
CA LEU A 46 -9.01 15.96 5.84
C LEU A 46 -7.77 16.45 6.61
N ILE A 47 -6.55 16.40 6.05
CA ILE A 47 -5.40 17.10 6.62
C ILE A 47 -5.65 18.60 6.61
N VAL A 48 -6.07 19.15 5.48
CA VAL A 48 -6.33 20.60 5.34
C VAL A 48 -7.39 21.06 6.33
N SER A 49 -8.54 20.41 6.37
CA SER A 49 -9.67 20.83 7.23
C SER A 49 -9.40 20.60 8.72
N GLN A 50 -8.78 19.48 9.11
CA GLN A 50 -8.52 19.15 10.51
C GLN A 50 -7.59 20.16 11.20
N TRP A 51 -6.56 20.64 10.48
CA TRP A 51 -5.58 21.57 11.02
C TRP A 51 -5.71 23.01 10.49
N ARG A 52 -6.84 23.35 9.81
CA ARG A 52 -7.15 24.68 9.29
C ARG A 52 -6.05 25.24 8.39
N LEU A 53 -5.65 24.45 7.41
CA LEU A 53 -4.54 24.74 6.50
C LEU A 53 -5.00 25.24 5.11
N GLU A 54 -6.23 25.71 4.97
CA GLU A 54 -6.86 26.13 3.71
C GLU A 54 -6.01 27.17 2.96
N LYS A 55 -5.42 28.12 3.70
CA LYS A 55 -4.56 29.17 3.13
C LYS A 55 -3.31 28.64 2.44
N ILE A 56 -2.88 27.43 2.79
CA ILE A 56 -1.70 26.75 2.25
C ILE A 56 -2.03 25.38 1.65
N GLU A 57 -3.30 25.15 1.34
CA GLU A 57 -3.79 23.85 0.85
C GLU A 57 -2.97 23.29 -0.30
N LYS A 58 -2.57 24.13 -1.26
CA LYS A 58 -1.73 23.72 -2.39
C LYS A 58 -0.46 22.99 -1.91
N TYR A 59 0.25 23.58 -0.97
CA TYR A 59 1.52 23.01 -0.48
C TYR A 59 1.32 21.77 0.39
N VAL A 60 0.23 21.71 1.15
CA VAL A 60 -0.16 20.51 1.90
C VAL A 60 -0.44 19.35 0.94
N ARG A 61 -1.20 19.60 -0.12
CA ARG A 61 -1.50 18.57 -1.14
C ARG A 61 -0.25 18.10 -1.87
N GLU A 62 0.60 19.00 -2.34
CA GLU A 62 1.86 18.67 -3.02
C GLU A 62 2.75 17.77 -2.13
N SER A 63 2.89 18.13 -0.85
CA SER A 63 3.73 17.35 0.07
C SER A 63 3.10 16.00 0.42
N ALA A 64 1.78 15.94 0.61
CA ALA A 64 1.08 14.71 0.89
C ALA A 64 1.07 13.76 -0.33
N GLU A 65 0.91 14.28 -1.56
CA GLU A 65 1.06 13.50 -2.78
C GLU A 65 2.47 12.93 -2.90
N PHE A 66 3.48 13.74 -2.70
CA PHE A 66 4.86 13.27 -2.70
C PHE A 66 5.06 12.16 -1.66
N ALA A 67 4.71 12.42 -0.39
CA ALA A 67 4.94 11.47 0.71
C ALA A 67 4.22 10.14 0.50
N ASN A 68 2.97 10.15 0.02
CA ASN A 68 2.13 8.97 -0.01
C ASN A 68 2.08 8.26 -1.36
N LEU A 69 2.31 8.98 -2.49
CA LEU A 69 2.11 8.44 -3.84
C LEU A 69 3.40 8.33 -4.65
N TYR A 70 4.29 9.34 -4.57
CA TYR A 70 5.39 9.49 -5.53
C TYR A 70 6.75 9.62 -4.85
N SER A 71 6.98 8.86 -3.76
CA SER A 71 8.26 8.81 -3.07
C SER A 71 8.55 7.43 -2.51
N LYS A 72 9.77 7.22 -2.05
CA LYS A 72 10.18 5.99 -1.34
C LYS A 72 9.38 5.72 -0.06
N TYR A 73 8.50 6.63 0.33
CA TYR A 73 7.60 6.48 1.48
C TYR A 73 6.22 5.93 1.10
N ARG A 74 5.95 5.72 -0.19
CA ARG A 74 4.71 5.12 -0.70
C ARG A 74 4.38 3.83 0.04
N GLY A 75 3.10 3.66 0.41
CA GLY A 75 2.61 2.48 1.12
C GLY A 75 2.95 2.42 2.61
N ARG A 76 3.60 3.45 3.16
CA ARG A 76 3.86 3.54 4.61
C ARG A 76 2.60 3.87 5.40
N ASN A 77 2.65 3.60 6.70
CA ASN A 77 1.58 3.92 7.64
C ASN A 77 1.23 5.41 7.62
N ARG A 78 -0.08 5.71 7.77
CA ARG A 78 -0.65 7.06 7.70
C ARG A 78 -0.05 8.06 8.70
N PHE A 79 0.35 7.60 9.88
CA PHE A 79 0.87 8.50 10.93
C PHE A 79 2.29 9.04 10.60
N PRO A 80 3.27 8.21 10.25
CA PRO A 80 4.54 8.71 9.71
C PRO A 80 4.38 9.56 8.45
N CYS A 81 3.45 9.21 7.56
CA CYS A 81 3.21 9.97 6.33
C CYS A 81 2.54 11.33 6.61
N LEU A 82 1.63 11.43 7.58
CA LEU A 82 1.07 12.70 8.03
C LEU A 82 2.19 13.62 8.57
N LEU A 83 3.03 13.08 9.45
CA LEU A 83 4.17 13.83 10.00
C LEU A 83 5.10 14.32 8.89
N LEU A 84 5.51 13.45 7.98
CA LEU A 84 6.38 13.79 6.86
C LEU A 84 5.74 14.86 5.96
N SER A 85 4.45 14.74 5.63
CA SER A 85 3.74 15.70 4.79
C SER A 85 3.79 17.12 5.36
N ILE A 86 3.67 17.27 6.67
CA ILE A 86 3.76 18.58 7.34
C ILE A 86 5.22 19.04 7.49
N ASP A 87 6.14 18.15 7.80
CA ASP A 87 7.55 18.51 7.96
C ASP A 87 8.18 18.96 6.62
N LEU A 88 7.79 18.39 5.48
CA LEU A 88 8.27 18.77 4.15
C LEU A 88 7.89 20.21 3.75
N ILE A 89 6.83 20.78 4.31
CA ILE A 89 6.40 22.15 3.99
C ILE A 89 6.80 23.17 5.05
N ARG A 90 7.31 22.72 6.21
CA ARG A 90 7.59 23.60 7.36
C ARG A 90 8.53 24.76 7.04
N ASN A 91 9.50 24.53 6.19
CA ASN A 91 10.51 25.52 5.81
C ASN A 91 10.31 26.09 4.40
N ARG A 92 9.15 25.82 3.75
CA ARG A 92 8.86 26.43 2.44
C ARG A 92 8.65 27.94 2.59
N PRO A 93 9.33 28.78 1.78
CA PRO A 93 9.20 30.24 1.86
C PRO A 93 7.74 30.72 1.78
N GLU A 94 6.95 30.11 0.89
CA GLU A 94 5.54 30.47 0.70
C GLU A 94 4.68 30.14 1.93
N VAL A 95 4.98 29.03 2.62
CA VAL A 95 4.29 28.61 3.83
C VAL A 95 4.67 29.55 5.00
N LEU A 96 5.95 29.88 5.13
CA LEU A 96 6.42 30.85 6.13
C LEU A 96 5.78 32.24 5.91
N ALA A 97 5.75 32.71 4.66
CA ALA A 97 5.15 34.00 4.30
C ALA A 97 3.63 34.05 4.53
N SER A 98 2.96 32.90 4.55
CA SER A 98 1.51 32.81 4.79
C SER A 98 1.10 33.17 6.22
N GLY A 99 2.02 33.05 7.19
CA GLY A 99 1.76 33.21 8.62
C GLY A 99 0.93 32.06 9.25
N VAL A 100 0.64 30.99 8.52
CA VAL A 100 -0.09 29.81 9.04
C VAL A 100 0.80 29.05 10.01
N LYS A 101 0.26 28.75 11.19
CA LYS A 101 0.95 27.91 12.19
C LYS A 101 0.72 26.44 11.88
N LEU A 102 1.79 25.74 11.56
CA LEU A 102 1.76 24.28 11.35
C LEU A 102 1.76 23.53 12.68
N PRO A 103 1.04 22.38 12.79
CA PRO A 103 1.08 21.54 13.98
C PRO A 103 2.53 21.04 14.22
N ALA A 104 2.93 20.98 15.49
CA ALA A 104 4.27 20.52 15.88
C ALA A 104 4.38 18.99 15.86
N PHE A 105 3.26 18.30 16.08
CA PHE A 105 3.16 16.85 16.15
C PHE A 105 4.15 16.22 17.15
N THR A 106 4.26 16.84 18.32
CA THR A 106 5.19 16.39 19.38
C THR A 106 4.78 15.04 19.95
N SER A 107 3.50 14.88 20.25
CA SER A 107 2.95 13.62 20.80
C SER A 107 2.87 12.54 19.71
N LEU A 108 2.59 12.91 18.47
CA LEU A 108 2.66 12.01 17.33
C LEU A 108 4.06 11.43 17.12
N LYS A 109 5.09 12.25 17.20
CA LYS A 109 6.49 11.80 17.12
C LYS A 109 6.83 10.77 18.20
N LYS A 110 6.38 11.01 19.43
CA LYS A 110 6.55 10.06 20.55
C LYS A 110 5.80 8.76 20.30
N PHE A 111 4.55 8.84 19.81
CA PHE A 111 3.76 7.67 19.46
C PHE A 111 4.42 6.83 18.35
N ILE A 112 4.90 7.46 17.29
CA ILE A 112 5.62 6.75 16.22
C ILE A 112 6.91 6.09 16.74
N ALA A 113 7.64 6.75 17.63
CA ALA A 113 8.88 6.24 18.20
C ALA A 113 8.71 5.18 19.30
N SER A 114 7.48 4.97 19.80
CA SER A 114 7.22 4.06 20.94
C SER A 114 7.38 2.58 20.63
N GLY A 115 7.43 2.19 19.33
CA GLY A 115 7.54 0.80 18.91
C GLY A 115 6.23 0.00 19.00
N VAL A 116 5.12 0.61 19.43
CA VAL A 116 3.80 -0.04 19.43
C VAL A 116 3.26 -0.13 17.99
N PRO A 117 2.43 -1.14 17.65
CA PRO A 117 1.79 -1.20 16.35
C PRO A 117 0.98 0.07 16.05
N LEU A 118 1.32 0.76 14.96
CA LEU A 118 0.70 2.03 14.60
C LEU A 118 -0.70 1.81 14.01
N GLY A 119 -1.74 2.05 14.82
CA GLY A 119 -3.13 1.91 14.41
C GLY A 119 -4.08 2.70 15.33
N ASN A 120 -5.34 2.84 14.89
CA ASN A 120 -6.36 3.55 15.70
C ASN A 120 -6.53 2.96 17.09
N PRO A 121 -6.56 1.63 17.32
CA PRO A 121 -6.71 1.08 18.66
C PRO A 121 -5.61 1.50 19.65
N ALA A 122 -4.34 1.45 19.21
CA ALA A 122 -3.22 1.87 20.05
C ALA A 122 -3.22 3.37 20.31
N LEU A 123 -3.56 4.18 19.28
CA LEU A 123 -3.68 5.63 19.42
C LEU A 123 -4.83 6.03 20.34
N GLU A 124 -5.98 5.35 20.24
CA GLU A 124 -7.17 5.59 21.09
C GLU A 124 -6.87 5.28 22.57
N LYS A 125 -6.23 4.15 22.83
CA LYS A 125 -5.77 3.78 24.15
C LYS A 125 -4.85 4.87 24.74
N LEU A 126 -3.81 5.25 24.01
CA LEU A 126 -2.83 6.24 24.47
C LEU A 126 -3.48 7.62 24.69
N ALA A 127 -4.35 8.08 23.78
CA ALA A 127 -5.05 9.35 23.92
C ALA A 127 -5.98 9.35 25.16
N GLY A 128 -6.68 8.24 25.42
CA GLY A 128 -7.55 8.08 26.59
C GLY A 128 -6.76 8.04 27.91
N GLU A 129 -5.61 7.37 27.94
CA GLU A 129 -4.77 7.27 29.15
C GLU A 129 -4.08 8.59 29.50
N THR A 130 -3.71 9.38 28.49
CA THR A 130 -2.91 10.62 28.70
C THR A 130 -3.74 11.89 28.70
N GLY A 131 -4.96 11.87 28.15
CA GLY A 131 -5.75 13.08 27.92
C GLY A 131 -5.13 14.04 26.89
N ASP A 132 -4.21 13.56 26.04
CA ASP A 132 -3.46 14.39 25.09
C ASP A 132 -4.35 14.85 23.93
N GLU A 133 -4.60 16.16 23.82
CA GLU A 133 -5.45 16.76 22.79
C GLU A 133 -4.89 16.60 21.37
N GLU A 134 -3.55 16.58 21.20
CA GLU A 134 -2.92 16.35 19.90
C GLU A 134 -3.22 14.94 19.42
N LEU A 135 -3.07 13.92 20.28
CA LEU A 135 -3.38 12.53 19.95
C LEU A 135 -4.88 12.32 19.66
N ALA A 136 -5.76 12.95 20.46
CA ALA A 136 -7.20 12.92 20.22
C ALA A 136 -7.58 13.53 18.87
N SER A 137 -6.96 14.66 18.49
CA SER A 137 -7.15 15.31 17.20
C SER A 137 -6.70 14.42 16.02
N ILE A 138 -5.56 13.74 16.17
CA ILE A 138 -5.02 12.82 15.16
C ILE A 138 -5.92 11.57 15.04
N LEU A 139 -6.40 11.04 16.15
CA LEU A 139 -7.35 9.92 16.16
C LEU A 139 -8.66 10.29 15.43
N LYS A 140 -9.18 11.48 15.71
CA LYS A 140 -10.37 12.00 15.03
C LYS A 140 -10.13 12.06 13.52
N TRP A 141 -9.03 12.68 13.08
CA TRP A 141 -8.65 12.72 11.67
C TRP A 141 -8.58 11.31 11.06
N SER A 142 -7.94 10.38 11.74
CA SER A 142 -7.79 9.02 11.24
C SER A 142 -9.13 8.26 11.11
N LYS A 143 -10.04 8.47 12.04
CA LYS A 143 -11.41 7.91 11.98
C LYS A 143 -12.22 8.56 10.85
N ASP A 144 -12.13 9.89 10.69
CA ASP A 144 -12.82 10.64 9.63
C ASP A 144 -12.32 10.21 8.25
N VAL A 145 -11.01 9.95 8.10
CA VAL A 145 -10.43 9.40 6.87
C VAL A 145 -11.04 8.03 6.53
N ASN A 146 -11.15 7.13 7.50
CA ASN A 146 -11.78 5.82 7.28
C ASN A 146 -13.24 5.96 6.84
N ALA A 147 -14.00 6.85 7.47
CA ALA A 147 -15.38 7.12 7.10
C ALA A 147 -15.52 7.74 5.69
N ALA A 148 -14.59 8.64 5.32
CA ALA A 148 -14.55 9.24 4.00
C ALA A 148 -14.21 8.18 2.91
N ILE A 149 -13.23 7.31 3.16
CA ILE A 149 -12.86 6.22 2.26
C ILE A 149 -14.06 5.30 2.02
N ALA A 150 -14.76 4.87 3.07
CA ALA A 150 -15.92 3.99 2.96
C ALA A 150 -17.06 4.59 2.10
N LYS A 151 -17.16 5.93 2.04
CA LYS A 151 -18.15 6.62 1.20
C LYS A 151 -17.67 6.82 -0.24
N THR A 152 -16.38 7.06 -0.45
CA THR A 152 -15.80 7.52 -1.72
C THR A 152 -15.30 6.36 -2.58
N VAL A 153 -14.70 5.34 -1.98
CA VAL A 153 -14.08 4.22 -2.71
C VAL A 153 -15.11 3.11 -2.88
N LYS A 154 -15.81 3.15 -4.00
CA LYS A 154 -16.83 2.18 -4.38
C LYS A 154 -16.81 2.01 -5.89
N ASN A 155 -16.95 0.78 -6.35
CA ASN A 155 -17.05 0.42 -7.75
C ASN A 155 -15.92 1.03 -8.61
N VAL A 156 -14.69 1.00 -8.08
CA VAL A 156 -13.49 1.49 -8.77
C VAL A 156 -12.96 0.38 -9.65
N PRO A 157 -12.96 0.54 -10.99
CA PRO A 157 -12.53 -0.54 -11.89
C PRO A 157 -11.04 -0.81 -11.72
N PRO A 158 -10.61 -2.09 -11.94
CA PRO A 158 -9.19 -2.43 -11.95
C PRO A 158 -8.48 -1.76 -13.12
N PHE A 159 -7.17 -1.63 -13.03
CA PHE A 159 -6.35 -1.18 -14.14
C PHE A 159 -6.49 -2.12 -15.36
N LYS A 160 -6.30 -1.55 -16.54
CA LYS A 160 -6.24 -2.33 -17.78
C LYS A 160 -5.16 -3.42 -17.67
N TRP A 161 -5.41 -4.58 -18.29
CA TRP A 161 -4.57 -5.78 -18.29
C TRP A 161 -4.53 -6.57 -16.98
N VAL A 162 -5.15 -6.10 -15.90
CA VAL A 162 -5.23 -6.84 -14.64
C VAL A 162 -5.98 -8.15 -14.83
N ARG A 163 -7.18 -8.11 -15.41
CA ARG A 163 -8.03 -9.30 -15.56
C ARG A 163 -7.34 -10.39 -16.39
N GLU A 164 -6.79 -10.01 -17.54
CA GLU A 164 -6.07 -10.92 -18.43
C GLU A 164 -4.82 -11.51 -17.76
N SER A 165 -4.14 -10.72 -16.93
CA SER A 165 -3.01 -11.18 -16.14
C SER A 165 -3.43 -12.16 -15.03
N LEU A 166 -4.53 -11.89 -14.34
CA LEU A 166 -5.07 -12.76 -13.31
C LEU A 166 -5.57 -14.10 -13.91
N GLU A 167 -6.14 -14.08 -15.11
CA GLU A 167 -6.51 -15.29 -15.86
C GLU A 167 -5.30 -16.18 -16.14
N GLN A 168 -4.19 -15.57 -16.60
CA GLN A 168 -2.94 -16.29 -16.84
C GLN A 168 -2.34 -16.85 -15.54
N ILE A 169 -2.35 -16.05 -14.47
CA ILE A 169 -1.86 -16.47 -13.15
C ILE A 169 -2.67 -17.68 -12.66
N ARG A 170 -4.01 -17.57 -12.64
CA ARG A 170 -4.89 -18.67 -12.17
C ARG A 170 -4.67 -19.98 -12.91
N ALA A 171 -4.30 -19.93 -14.17
CA ALA A 171 -4.06 -21.12 -14.99
C ALA A 171 -2.71 -21.81 -14.70
N GLN A 172 -1.73 -21.12 -14.09
CA GLN A 172 -0.34 -21.58 -14.06
C GLN A 172 0.38 -21.35 -12.72
N ALA A 173 -0.28 -20.68 -11.77
CA ALA A 173 0.30 -20.36 -10.47
C ALA A 173 -0.78 -20.33 -9.38
N ASP A 174 -0.38 -20.56 -8.16
CA ASP A 174 -1.22 -20.25 -7.00
C ASP A 174 -1.10 -18.78 -6.66
N ALA A 175 -2.20 -18.11 -6.33
CA ALA A 175 -2.20 -16.69 -6.03
C ALA A 175 -2.98 -16.34 -4.77
N ILE A 176 -2.50 -15.33 -4.04
CA ILE A 176 -3.22 -14.66 -2.95
C ILE A 176 -3.13 -13.14 -3.10
N CYS A 177 -4.17 -12.43 -2.64
CA CYS A 177 -4.06 -11.00 -2.40
C CYS A 177 -3.30 -10.74 -1.09
N VAL A 178 -2.34 -9.79 -1.11
CA VAL A 178 -1.44 -9.46 0.01
C VAL A 178 -1.50 -7.95 0.27
N SER A 179 -2.27 -7.51 1.25
CA SER A 179 -2.50 -6.08 1.48
C SER A 179 -2.46 -5.69 2.96
N GLN A 180 -2.32 -4.40 3.22
CA GLN A 180 -2.47 -3.79 4.56
C GLN A 180 -3.78 -2.98 4.69
N THR A 181 -4.70 -3.18 3.76
CA THR A 181 -6.09 -2.74 3.87
C THR A 181 -6.90 -3.78 4.64
N PRO A 182 -7.98 -3.40 5.36
CA PRO A 182 -8.86 -4.35 6.04
C PRO A 182 -9.42 -5.40 5.07
N THR A 183 -9.42 -6.66 5.51
CA THR A 183 -9.84 -7.82 4.69
C THR A 183 -11.24 -7.65 4.12
N GLU A 184 -12.20 -7.16 4.93
CA GLU A 184 -13.59 -6.91 4.51
C GLU A 184 -13.66 -5.95 3.32
N ALA A 185 -12.87 -4.86 3.36
CA ALA A 185 -12.84 -3.87 2.28
C ALA A 185 -12.25 -4.47 1.00
N LEU A 186 -11.17 -5.27 1.12
CA LEU A 186 -10.55 -5.96 -0.01
C LEU A 186 -11.51 -6.96 -0.66
N VAL A 187 -12.16 -7.80 0.15
CA VAL A 187 -13.13 -8.79 -0.36
C VAL A 187 -14.22 -8.09 -1.16
N ARG A 188 -14.79 -7.02 -0.62
CA ARG A 188 -15.80 -6.22 -1.33
C ARG A 188 -15.27 -5.65 -2.64
N GLU A 189 -14.09 -5.00 -2.64
CA GLU A 189 -13.49 -4.40 -3.85
C GLU A 189 -13.22 -5.44 -4.94
N TRP A 190 -12.71 -6.61 -4.57
CA TRP A 190 -12.46 -7.70 -5.51
C TRP A 190 -13.74 -8.36 -6.03
N GLN A 191 -14.79 -8.44 -5.20
CA GLN A 191 -16.11 -8.95 -5.60
C GLN A 191 -16.86 -7.98 -6.51
N GLU A 192 -16.79 -6.67 -6.27
CA GLU A 192 -17.42 -5.64 -7.11
C GLU A 192 -17.04 -5.75 -8.60
N HIS A 193 -15.89 -6.38 -8.90
CA HIS A 193 -15.35 -6.53 -10.25
C HIS A 193 -15.13 -7.98 -10.68
N ASP A 194 -15.73 -8.96 -10.01
CA ASP A 194 -15.59 -10.39 -10.30
C ASP A 194 -14.13 -10.88 -10.33
N LEU A 195 -13.26 -10.28 -9.49
CA LEU A 195 -11.85 -10.68 -9.39
C LEU A 195 -11.57 -11.63 -8.22
N ARG A 196 -12.51 -11.78 -7.28
CA ARG A 196 -12.34 -12.56 -6.05
C ARG A 196 -11.85 -13.98 -6.31
N ASP A 197 -12.35 -14.65 -7.35
CA ASP A 197 -12.09 -16.05 -7.64
C ASP A 197 -10.77 -16.30 -8.39
N TYR A 198 -10.00 -15.24 -8.68
CA TYR A 198 -8.66 -15.38 -9.24
C TYR A 198 -7.59 -15.62 -8.17
N VAL A 199 -7.90 -15.37 -6.89
CA VAL A 199 -6.99 -15.60 -5.77
C VAL A 199 -7.60 -16.55 -4.76
N LYS A 200 -6.77 -17.41 -4.16
CA LYS A 200 -7.23 -18.40 -3.17
C LYS A 200 -7.59 -17.76 -1.84
N ILE A 201 -6.83 -16.76 -1.43
CA ILE A 201 -6.99 -16.04 -0.16
C ILE A 201 -6.87 -14.55 -0.42
N ILE A 202 -7.68 -13.75 0.26
CA ILE A 202 -7.49 -12.31 0.38
C ILE A 202 -6.96 -12.04 1.79
N ALA A 203 -5.67 -11.70 1.89
CA ALA A 203 -4.98 -11.46 3.14
C ALA A 203 -4.87 -9.95 3.39
N GLY A 204 -5.70 -9.44 4.28
CA GLY A 204 -5.67 -8.06 4.76
C GLY A 204 -4.84 -7.88 6.04
N GLN A 205 -4.85 -6.66 6.58
CA GLN A 205 -4.03 -6.26 7.74
C GLN A 205 -4.28 -7.12 8.99
N GLU A 206 -5.47 -7.69 9.15
CA GLU A 206 -5.84 -8.52 10.31
C GLU A 206 -5.10 -9.85 10.32
N LEU A 207 -4.64 -10.32 9.17
CA LEU A 207 -3.94 -11.58 9.03
C LEU A 207 -2.42 -11.45 9.25
N GLY A 208 -1.90 -10.22 9.35
CA GLY A 208 -0.50 -9.93 9.60
C GLY A 208 0.10 -8.91 8.64
N THR A 209 1.42 -8.83 8.63
CA THR A 209 2.18 -8.02 7.67
C THR A 209 2.25 -8.72 6.31
N LYS A 210 2.54 -7.97 5.24
CA LYS A 210 2.73 -8.56 3.90
C LYS A 210 3.82 -9.65 3.88
N GLN A 211 4.89 -9.46 4.64
CA GLN A 211 5.94 -10.49 4.77
C GLN A 211 5.42 -11.75 5.46
N GLU A 212 4.65 -11.62 6.56
CA GLU A 212 4.05 -12.77 7.24
C GLU A 212 3.06 -13.51 6.34
N HIS A 213 2.27 -12.80 5.52
CA HIS A 213 1.38 -13.43 4.55
C HIS A 213 2.18 -14.35 3.60
N LEU A 214 3.28 -13.84 3.03
CA LEU A 214 4.15 -14.61 2.14
C LEU A 214 4.87 -15.75 2.87
N GLN A 215 5.30 -15.52 4.11
CA GLN A 215 5.91 -16.56 4.93
C GLN A 215 4.94 -17.73 5.19
N MET A 216 3.72 -17.43 5.60
CA MET A 216 2.74 -18.46 5.92
C MET A 216 2.23 -19.21 4.67
N ALA A 217 1.98 -18.50 3.55
CA ALA A 217 1.38 -19.11 2.38
C ALA A 217 2.39 -19.68 1.37
N ALA A 218 3.61 -19.15 1.31
CA ALA A 218 4.56 -19.50 0.26
C ALA A 218 5.89 -20.08 0.76
N GLN A 219 6.46 -19.54 1.84
CA GLN A 219 7.75 -19.99 2.32
C GLN A 219 7.69 -21.44 2.83
N GLY A 220 8.57 -22.29 2.33
CA GLY A 220 8.56 -23.73 2.65
C GLY A 220 7.61 -24.57 1.78
N HIS A 221 6.64 -23.96 1.12
CA HIS A 221 5.78 -24.64 0.14
C HIS A 221 6.32 -24.53 -1.30
N TYR A 222 7.04 -23.45 -1.61
CA TYR A 222 7.61 -23.19 -2.93
C TYR A 222 9.11 -22.86 -2.81
N PRO A 223 9.93 -23.26 -3.81
CA PRO A 223 11.29 -22.75 -3.90
C PRO A 223 11.28 -21.23 -4.04
N ALA A 224 12.20 -20.52 -3.40
CA ALA A 224 12.24 -19.04 -3.40
C ALA A 224 12.14 -18.42 -4.81
N LYS A 225 12.85 -18.99 -5.78
CA LYS A 225 12.79 -18.58 -7.20
C LYS A 225 11.44 -18.83 -7.91
N ARG A 226 10.50 -19.46 -7.25
CA ARG A 226 9.13 -19.72 -7.71
C ARG A 226 8.09 -18.90 -6.94
N ILE A 227 8.53 -17.93 -6.12
CA ILE A 227 7.69 -16.97 -5.42
C ILE A 227 7.86 -15.61 -6.07
N LEU A 228 6.75 -14.99 -6.48
CA LEU A 228 6.70 -13.64 -7.04
C LEU A 228 5.74 -12.79 -6.22
N MET A 229 6.12 -11.54 -5.94
CA MET A 229 5.22 -10.49 -5.44
C MET A 229 5.04 -9.42 -6.50
N ILE A 230 3.80 -9.11 -6.82
CA ILE A 230 3.39 -7.97 -7.66
C ILE A 230 2.94 -6.87 -6.71
N GLY A 231 3.55 -5.68 -6.80
CA GLY A 231 3.21 -4.57 -5.92
C GLY A 231 3.73 -3.24 -6.42
N ASP A 232 3.25 -2.15 -5.83
CA ASP A 232 3.49 -0.76 -6.26
C ASP A 232 4.24 0.08 -5.22
N ALA A 233 4.65 -0.55 -4.11
CA ALA A 233 5.32 0.14 -3.00
C ALA A 233 6.63 -0.54 -2.57
N PRO A 234 7.60 0.22 -2.00
CA PRO A 234 8.82 -0.37 -1.43
C PRO A 234 8.57 -1.43 -0.36
N GLY A 235 7.40 -1.36 0.33
CA GLY A 235 6.97 -2.36 1.29
C GLY A 235 6.76 -3.75 0.67
N ASP A 236 6.29 -3.83 -0.57
CA ASP A 236 6.07 -5.07 -1.31
C ASP A 236 7.39 -5.74 -1.67
N LEU A 237 8.33 -4.94 -2.18
CA LEU A 237 9.69 -5.39 -2.45
C LEU A 237 10.35 -5.94 -1.17
N SER A 238 10.25 -5.20 -0.06
CA SER A 238 10.83 -5.65 1.21
C SER A 238 10.18 -6.94 1.72
N ALA A 239 8.85 -7.07 1.58
CA ALA A 239 8.12 -8.26 2.02
C ALA A 239 8.56 -9.52 1.26
N VAL A 240 8.70 -9.45 -0.06
CA VAL A 240 9.11 -10.61 -0.85
C VAL A 240 10.61 -10.92 -0.70
N GLN A 241 11.44 -9.91 -0.49
CA GLN A 241 12.85 -10.12 -0.13
C GLN A 241 13.00 -10.89 1.18
N GLY A 242 12.09 -10.70 2.15
CA GLY A 242 12.06 -11.44 3.41
C GLY A 242 11.81 -12.96 3.25
N VAL A 243 11.31 -13.39 2.08
CA VAL A 243 11.16 -14.82 1.70
C VAL A 243 12.08 -15.23 0.54
N ASN A 244 13.03 -14.37 0.16
CA ASN A 244 13.97 -14.54 -0.96
C ASN A 244 13.29 -14.77 -2.32
N GLY A 245 12.05 -14.28 -2.49
CA GLY A 245 11.30 -14.34 -3.74
C GLY A 245 11.64 -13.19 -4.70
N HIS A 246 10.97 -13.18 -5.84
CA HIS A 246 11.09 -12.17 -6.88
C HIS A 246 10.05 -11.06 -6.71
N PHE A 247 10.39 -9.86 -7.19
CA PHE A 247 9.50 -8.71 -7.19
C PHE A 247 9.17 -8.26 -8.61
N PHE A 248 7.88 -8.07 -8.91
CA PHE A 248 7.43 -7.38 -10.12
C PHE A 248 6.79 -6.05 -9.73
N PRO A 249 7.38 -4.89 -10.12
CA PRO A 249 6.85 -3.59 -9.80
C PRO A 249 5.69 -3.18 -10.70
N ILE A 250 4.63 -2.69 -10.10
CA ILE A 250 3.63 -1.85 -10.76
C ILE A 250 4.08 -0.41 -10.54
N ASN A 251 4.55 0.21 -11.61
CA ASN A 251 5.18 1.52 -11.55
C ASN A 251 4.14 2.63 -11.33
N PRO A 252 4.24 3.44 -10.25
CA PRO A 252 3.30 4.52 -9.98
C PRO A 252 3.22 5.53 -11.12
N GLY A 253 2.00 5.81 -11.60
CA GLY A 253 1.72 6.63 -12.77
C GLY A 253 1.88 5.92 -14.12
N HIS A 254 2.29 4.64 -14.11
CA HIS A 254 2.47 3.78 -15.29
C HIS A 254 1.91 2.37 -15.05
N GLU A 255 0.86 2.25 -14.25
CA GLU A 255 0.31 0.99 -13.77
C GLU A 255 -0.16 0.10 -14.93
N GLU A 256 -0.91 0.67 -15.88
CA GLU A 256 -1.40 -0.09 -17.04
C GLU A 256 -0.25 -0.61 -17.93
N ALA A 257 0.79 0.18 -18.14
CA ALA A 257 1.97 -0.26 -18.89
C ALA A 257 2.75 -1.36 -18.15
N SER A 258 2.78 -1.31 -16.81
CA SER A 258 3.37 -2.34 -15.98
C SER A 258 2.59 -3.65 -16.10
N TRP A 259 1.26 -3.61 -16.01
CA TRP A 259 0.41 -4.78 -16.18
C TRP A 259 0.50 -5.36 -17.62
N GLU A 260 0.58 -4.49 -18.64
CA GLU A 260 0.80 -4.94 -20.03
C GLU A 260 2.13 -5.68 -20.18
N ARG A 261 3.22 -5.16 -19.60
CA ARG A 261 4.54 -5.80 -19.57
C ARG A 261 4.49 -7.13 -18.82
N PHE A 262 3.76 -7.18 -17.69
CA PHE A 262 3.57 -8.41 -16.93
C PHE A 262 2.91 -9.48 -17.79
N GLN A 263 1.77 -9.16 -18.35
CA GLN A 263 0.94 -10.07 -19.16
C GLN A 263 1.67 -10.58 -20.41
N LYS A 264 2.37 -9.70 -21.13
CA LYS A 264 3.01 -10.04 -22.42
C LYS A 264 4.39 -10.67 -22.27
N GLU A 265 5.11 -10.39 -21.17
CA GLU A 265 6.53 -10.76 -21.08
C GLU A 265 6.94 -11.35 -19.73
N ALA A 266 6.72 -10.60 -18.63
CA ALA A 266 7.36 -10.87 -17.36
C ALA A 266 6.88 -12.17 -16.71
N PHE A 267 5.58 -12.47 -16.79
CA PHE A 267 5.04 -13.70 -16.24
C PHE A 267 5.60 -14.94 -16.95
N LYS A 268 5.74 -14.92 -18.26
CA LYS A 268 6.37 -16.01 -19.00
C LYS A 268 7.84 -16.21 -18.61
N LYS A 269 8.58 -15.11 -18.38
CA LYS A 269 9.97 -15.20 -17.87
C LYS A 269 10.02 -15.83 -16.49
N PHE A 270 9.09 -15.47 -15.61
CA PHE A 270 9.00 -16.05 -14.27
C PHE A 270 8.73 -17.55 -14.32
N LEU A 271 7.76 -17.98 -15.09
CA LEU A 271 7.43 -19.41 -15.24
C LEU A 271 8.62 -20.22 -15.81
N ASN A 272 9.38 -19.64 -16.74
CA ASN A 272 10.53 -20.29 -17.35
C ASN A 272 11.83 -20.17 -16.52
N GLY A 273 11.80 -19.49 -15.35
CA GLY A 273 12.98 -19.31 -14.50
C GLY A 273 14.03 -18.33 -15.05
N THR A 274 13.66 -17.47 -16.01
CA THR A 274 14.54 -16.44 -16.63
C THR A 274 14.22 -15.02 -16.15
N TYR A 275 13.37 -14.87 -15.14
CA TYR A 275 12.93 -13.59 -14.59
C TYR A 275 14.02 -12.92 -13.74
N GLY A 276 14.67 -13.66 -12.87
CA GLY A 276 15.67 -13.15 -11.94
C GLY A 276 16.92 -12.60 -12.62
N GLY A 277 17.81 -12.01 -11.81
CA GLY A 277 19.09 -11.49 -12.32
C GLY A 277 18.96 -10.13 -13.01
N ALA A 278 19.47 -9.99 -14.23
CA ALA A 278 19.55 -8.70 -14.92
C ALA A 278 18.16 -8.11 -15.23
N TYR A 279 17.19 -8.95 -15.59
CA TYR A 279 15.84 -8.50 -15.94
C TYR A 279 15.13 -7.90 -14.72
N GLU A 280 15.05 -8.63 -13.62
CA GLU A 280 14.43 -8.15 -12.36
C GLU A 280 15.14 -6.90 -11.82
N LYS A 281 16.50 -6.90 -11.85
CA LYS A 281 17.27 -5.73 -11.41
C LYS A 281 16.94 -4.47 -12.23
N ALA A 282 16.74 -4.59 -13.54
CA ALA A 282 16.35 -3.47 -14.39
C ALA A 282 14.96 -2.94 -14.02
N LEU A 283 13.98 -3.81 -13.78
CA LEU A 283 12.64 -3.42 -13.34
C LEU A 283 12.66 -2.70 -11.98
N ILE A 284 13.41 -3.24 -11.01
CA ILE A 284 13.55 -2.61 -9.69
C ILE A 284 14.27 -1.26 -9.80
N ALA A 285 15.27 -1.12 -10.67
CA ALA A 285 15.96 0.16 -10.90
C ALA A 285 15.01 1.22 -11.50
N GLU A 286 14.20 0.85 -12.50
CA GLU A 286 13.14 1.69 -13.07
C GLU A 286 12.15 2.14 -11.99
N PHE A 287 11.64 1.21 -11.20
CA PHE A 287 10.72 1.48 -10.09
C PHE A 287 11.31 2.47 -9.06
N ASN A 288 12.56 2.25 -8.63
CA ASN A 288 13.23 3.12 -7.66
C ASN A 288 13.45 4.54 -8.18
N GLN A 289 13.62 4.74 -9.48
CA GLN A 289 13.75 6.08 -10.08
C GLN A 289 12.45 6.88 -10.01
N LEU A 290 11.29 6.20 -10.05
CA LEU A 290 9.98 6.82 -9.93
C LEU A 290 9.62 7.22 -8.49
N LEU A 291 10.36 6.73 -7.50
CA LEU A 291 10.12 6.95 -6.08
C LEU A 291 11.30 7.65 -5.40
N PRO A 292 11.55 8.94 -5.71
CA PRO A 292 12.65 9.70 -5.13
C PRO A 292 12.49 9.89 -3.61
N GLU A 293 13.62 10.09 -2.92
CA GLU A 293 13.64 10.40 -1.49
C GLU A 293 13.32 11.85 -1.20
N THR A 294 13.78 12.75 -2.08
CA THR A 294 13.69 14.18 -1.90
C THR A 294 12.67 14.77 -2.88
N PRO A 295 11.72 15.59 -2.41
CA PRO A 295 10.75 16.20 -3.28
C PRO A 295 11.37 17.25 -4.21
N PRO A 296 10.76 17.51 -5.40
CA PRO A 296 11.34 18.37 -6.44
C PRO A 296 11.51 19.84 -6.05
N TRP A 297 10.79 20.32 -5.03
CA TRP A 297 10.91 21.71 -4.55
C TRP A 297 12.04 21.91 -3.52
N ILE A 298 12.66 20.86 -3.03
CA ILE A 298 13.87 20.95 -2.20
C ILE A 298 15.07 20.83 -3.15
N LYS A 299 15.67 21.96 -3.48
CA LYS A 299 16.93 21.99 -4.25
C LYS A 299 18.05 21.38 -3.40
N LYS A 300 18.81 20.46 -4.02
CA LYS A 300 20.04 19.92 -3.42
C LYS A 300 21.09 21.00 -3.30
#